data_d0cbafb60f0200d7002f8c2cdad01543
#
_entry.id   d0cbafb60f0200d7002f8c2cdad01543
#
_cell.length_a   1.000
_cell.length_b   1.000
_cell.length_c   1.000
_cell.angle_alpha   90.00
_cell.angle_beta   90.00
_cell.angle_gamma   90.00
#
_symmetry.space_group_name_H-M   'P 1'
#
loop_
_entity.id
_entity.type
_entity.pdbx_description
1 polymer ?
#
loop_
_entity_poly.entity_id
_entity_poly.type
_entity_poly.pdbx_seq_one_letter_code
_entity_poly.pdbx_strand_id
1 'polypeptide(L)'
;MLFRSILQDILKYNYNENTGILTVGNWANRDSKYYNLMRTSDALPKQFQSFYEVTKDKKWLSISDKMLSSLETISSQTETGLIPDFIWVDQSGVRNVKPHTISSQFDSTYSYNACRLPYNLTQSNDEKSQRVLSKLLDFFMTQKISGQFQSWRNHCFKR
;
A
#
# COMPACT_ATOMS: atom_id res chain seq x y z
N MET A 1 16.05 15.52 17.75
CA MET A 1 14.72 16.08 18.08
C MET A 1 13.78 16.15 16.87
N LEU A 2 14.14 16.78 15.78
CA LEU A 2 13.27 16.99 14.60
C LEU A 2 12.63 15.71 14.02
N PHE A 3 13.36 14.64 13.86
CA PHE A 3 12.86 13.40 13.26
C PHE A 3 11.73 12.76 14.09
N ARG A 4 11.86 12.72 15.43
CA ARG A 4 10.79 12.19 16.30
C ARG A 4 9.53 13.05 16.24
N SER A 5 9.67 14.38 16.15
CA SER A 5 8.53 15.31 16.01
C SER A 5 7.78 15.03 14.71
N ILE A 6 8.49 14.85 13.59
CA ILE A 6 7.86 14.48 12.30
C ILE A 6 7.08 13.16 12.41
N LEU A 7 7.64 12.14 13.07
CA LEU A 7 6.95 10.87 13.25
C LEU A 7 5.68 10.98 14.11
N GLN A 8 5.72 11.84 15.15
CA GLN A 8 4.55 12.16 15.95
C GLN A 8 3.48 12.89 15.13
N ASP A 9 3.87 13.82 14.28
CA ASP A 9 2.96 14.56 13.42
C ASP A 9 2.29 13.63 12.38
N ILE A 10 3.02 12.64 11.82
CA ILE A 10 2.42 11.62 10.95
C ILE A 10 1.33 10.86 11.71
N LEU A 11 1.61 10.40 12.93
CA LEU A 11 0.60 9.69 13.73
C LEU A 11 -0.58 10.59 14.12
N LYS A 12 -0.35 11.88 14.31
CA LYS A 12 -1.39 12.84 14.65
C LYS A 12 -2.31 13.19 13.48
N TYR A 13 -1.77 13.34 12.28
CA TYR A 13 -2.48 13.93 11.14
C TYR A 13 -2.82 12.92 10.03
N ASN A 14 -2.11 11.78 9.98
CA ASN A 14 -2.27 10.78 8.92
C ASN A 14 -2.73 9.42 9.43
N TYR A 15 -2.88 9.22 10.72
CA TYR A 15 -3.35 7.93 11.26
C TYR A 15 -4.87 7.89 11.30
N ASN A 16 -5.45 6.89 10.63
CA ASN A 16 -6.88 6.60 10.70
C ASN A 16 -7.17 5.65 11.88
N GLU A 17 -7.72 6.20 12.96
CA GLU A 17 -8.01 5.44 14.18
C GLU A 17 -9.09 4.36 13.98
N ASN A 18 -9.98 4.52 13.00
CA ASN A 18 -11.06 3.57 12.74
C ASN A 18 -10.55 2.29 12.06
N THR A 19 -9.50 2.42 11.27
CA THR A 19 -9.00 1.32 10.41
C THR A 19 -7.58 0.89 10.71
N GLY A 20 -6.81 1.72 11.43
CA GLY A 20 -5.43 1.43 11.78
C GLY A 20 -4.41 1.61 10.65
N ILE A 21 -4.81 2.24 9.53
CA ILE A 21 -3.92 2.53 8.40
C ILE A 21 -3.45 3.99 8.42
N LEU A 22 -2.46 4.32 7.57
CA LEU A 22 -2.17 5.71 7.22
C LEU A 22 -3.09 6.17 6.08
N THR A 23 -3.59 7.40 6.21
CA THR A 23 -4.38 8.07 5.17
C THR A 23 -3.50 8.51 4.00
N VAL A 24 -4.10 8.76 2.85
CA VAL A 24 -3.39 9.20 1.63
C VAL A 24 -2.74 10.59 1.73
N GLY A 25 -2.97 11.29 2.83
CA GLY A 25 -2.38 12.60 3.16
C GLY A 25 -3.14 13.27 4.29
N ASN A 26 -2.57 14.33 4.88
CA ASN A 26 -3.16 15.05 6.01
C ASN A 26 -4.50 15.74 5.68
N TRP A 27 -4.78 15.97 4.41
CA TRP A 27 -6.07 16.47 3.90
C TRP A 27 -7.18 15.42 3.91
N ALA A 28 -6.84 14.14 4.00
CA ALA A 28 -7.78 13.02 4.10
C ALA A 28 -8.09 12.72 5.58
N ASN A 29 -8.51 13.74 6.33
CA ASN A 29 -8.89 13.67 7.74
C ASN A 29 -10.28 13.03 7.93
N ARG A 30 -10.76 12.96 9.17
CA ARG A 30 -12.05 12.32 9.54
C ARG A 30 -13.26 12.81 8.75
N ASP A 31 -13.28 14.08 8.36
CA ASP A 31 -14.39 14.69 7.63
C ASP A 31 -14.28 14.49 6.12
N SER A 32 -13.15 13.98 5.67
CA SER A 32 -12.89 13.71 4.25
C SER A 32 -13.55 12.41 3.81
N LYS A 33 -14.18 12.42 2.64
CA LYS A 33 -14.64 11.19 1.96
C LYS A 33 -13.50 10.19 1.69
N TYR A 34 -12.24 10.64 1.74
CA TYR A 34 -11.05 9.83 1.51
C TYR A 34 -10.40 9.31 2.80
N TYR A 35 -11.02 9.51 3.97
CA TYR A 35 -10.45 9.09 5.26
C TYR A 35 -10.09 7.61 5.30
N ASN A 36 -10.90 6.75 4.68
CA ASN A 36 -10.70 5.31 4.61
C ASN A 36 -9.96 4.85 3.34
N LEU A 37 -9.39 5.78 2.60
CA LEU A 37 -8.62 5.46 1.40
C LEU A 37 -7.16 5.20 1.75
N MET A 38 -6.63 4.09 1.28
CA MET A 38 -5.24 3.70 1.41
C MET A 38 -4.54 3.77 0.04
N ARG A 39 -3.41 4.47 -0.05
CA ARG A 39 -2.47 4.28 -1.16
C ARG A 39 -1.66 3.04 -0.87
N THR A 40 -1.68 2.06 -1.77
CA THR A 40 -1.10 0.75 -1.52
C THR A 40 0.42 0.79 -1.41
N SER A 41 1.09 1.66 -2.17
CA SER A 41 2.54 1.86 -2.11
C SER A 41 3.04 2.56 -0.83
N ASP A 42 2.15 3.05 0.03
CA ASP A 42 2.53 3.62 1.33
C ASP A 42 2.65 2.53 2.42
N ALA A 43 2.40 1.26 2.08
CA ALA A 43 2.77 0.13 2.91
C ALA A 43 4.30 -0.06 2.88
N LEU A 44 4.97 0.44 3.90
CA LEU A 44 6.42 0.55 4.02
C LEU A 44 6.94 -0.21 5.26
N PRO A 45 6.87 -1.55 5.28
CA PRO A 45 7.10 -2.35 6.49
C PRO A 45 8.49 -2.12 7.10
N LYS A 46 9.53 -1.97 6.28
CA LYS A 46 10.89 -1.69 6.76
C LYS A 46 10.98 -0.34 7.45
N GLN A 47 10.36 0.69 6.88
CA GLN A 47 10.36 2.05 7.44
C GLN A 47 9.55 2.08 8.74
N PHE A 48 8.39 1.43 8.80
CA PHE A 48 7.58 1.35 10.02
C PHE A 48 8.31 0.62 11.15
N GLN A 49 9.07 -0.43 10.84
CA GLN A 49 9.96 -1.08 11.81
C GLN A 49 11.01 -0.10 12.34
N SER A 50 11.67 0.65 11.47
CA SER A 50 12.66 1.66 11.85
C SER A 50 12.04 2.79 12.69
N PHE A 51 10.80 3.21 12.37
CA PHE A 51 10.09 4.22 13.15
C PHE A 51 9.75 3.71 14.56
N TYR A 52 9.36 2.44 14.68
CA TYR A 52 9.21 1.80 15.98
C TYR A 52 10.54 1.76 16.76
N GLU A 53 11.64 1.38 16.13
CA GLU A 53 12.96 1.32 16.77
C GLU A 53 13.39 2.67 17.36
N VAL A 54 13.08 3.76 16.66
CA VAL A 54 13.39 5.13 17.11
C VAL A 54 12.43 5.64 18.17
N THR A 55 11.12 5.43 17.99
CA THR A 55 10.09 6.05 18.84
C THR A 55 9.67 5.18 20.01
N LYS A 56 9.82 3.85 19.88
CA LYS A 56 9.25 2.79 20.74
C LYS A 56 7.72 2.79 20.78
N ASP A 57 7.06 3.51 19.87
CA ASP A 57 5.61 3.51 19.74
C ASP A 57 5.15 2.30 18.90
N LYS A 58 4.46 1.36 19.56
CA LYS A 58 3.95 0.13 18.93
C LYS A 58 2.90 0.40 17.85
N LYS A 59 2.35 1.60 17.76
CA LYS A 59 1.42 1.96 16.67
C LYS A 59 2.04 1.74 15.30
N TRP A 60 3.35 1.96 15.14
CA TRP A 60 4.04 1.73 13.87
C TRP A 60 4.00 0.27 13.42
N LEU A 61 4.14 -0.67 14.36
CA LEU A 61 4.03 -2.10 14.07
C LEU A 61 2.58 -2.47 13.71
N SER A 62 1.61 -1.90 14.44
CA SER A 62 0.20 -2.12 14.17
C SER A 62 -0.23 -1.57 12.79
N ILE A 63 0.25 -0.39 12.41
CA ILE A 63 0.05 0.21 11.08
C ILE A 63 0.62 -0.72 10.00
N SER A 64 1.87 -1.17 10.18
CA SER A 64 2.52 -2.10 9.26
C SER A 64 1.67 -3.36 9.04
N ASP A 65 1.29 -4.00 10.14
CA ASP A 65 0.49 -5.22 10.11
C ASP A 65 -0.86 -5.03 9.41
N LYS A 66 -1.55 -3.94 9.73
CA LYS A 66 -2.86 -3.63 9.14
C LYS A 66 -2.78 -3.32 7.65
N MET A 67 -1.78 -2.53 7.23
CA MET A 67 -1.59 -2.20 5.82
C MET A 67 -1.17 -3.44 5.02
N LEU A 68 -0.27 -4.28 5.54
CA LEU A 68 0.11 -5.54 4.89
C LEU A 68 -1.07 -6.53 4.80
N SER A 69 -1.87 -6.66 5.84
CA SER A 69 -3.09 -7.48 5.80
C SER A 69 -4.08 -6.98 4.76
N SER A 70 -4.17 -5.66 4.57
CA SER A 70 -5.02 -5.07 3.53
C SER A 70 -4.50 -5.38 2.12
N LEU A 71 -3.17 -5.34 1.91
CA LEU A 71 -2.56 -5.76 0.63
C LEU A 71 -2.79 -7.24 0.36
N GLU A 72 -2.63 -8.11 1.36
CA GLU A 72 -2.87 -9.55 1.23
C GLU A 72 -4.34 -9.83 0.87
N THR A 73 -5.28 -9.14 1.52
CA THR A 73 -6.72 -9.26 1.25
C THR A 73 -7.05 -8.84 -0.17
N ILE A 74 -6.62 -7.66 -0.62
CA ILE A 74 -6.96 -7.19 -1.97
C ILE A 74 -6.27 -8.05 -3.05
N SER A 75 -5.03 -8.49 -2.82
CA SER A 75 -4.31 -9.39 -3.71
C SER A 75 -5.02 -10.74 -3.87
N SER A 76 -5.70 -11.23 -2.83
CA SER A 76 -6.45 -12.48 -2.89
C SER A 76 -7.77 -12.40 -3.65
N GLN A 77 -8.28 -11.20 -3.91
CA GLN A 77 -9.54 -10.97 -4.64
C GLN A 77 -9.40 -11.11 -6.17
N THR A 78 -8.19 -11.26 -6.67
CA THR A 78 -7.91 -11.45 -8.10
C THR A 78 -7.02 -12.66 -8.34
N GLU A 79 -7.22 -13.34 -9.46
CA GLU A 79 -6.38 -14.47 -9.88
C GLU A 79 -4.93 -14.04 -10.10
N THR A 80 -4.74 -12.85 -10.66
CA THR A 80 -3.42 -12.28 -10.95
C THR A 80 -2.65 -11.86 -9.69
N GLY A 81 -3.34 -11.63 -8.56
CA GLY A 81 -2.75 -11.07 -7.36
C GLY A 81 -2.31 -9.61 -7.47
N LEU A 82 -2.57 -8.96 -8.61
CA LEU A 82 -2.21 -7.56 -8.82
C LEU A 82 -3.00 -6.63 -7.89
N ILE A 83 -2.29 -5.69 -7.32
CA ILE A 83 -2.81 -4.75 -6.32
C ILE A 83 -2.98 -3.39 -6.98
N PRO A 84 -4.16 -2.74 -6.89
CA PRO A 84 -4.38 -1.43 -7.48
C PRO A 84 -3.61 -0.32 -6.74
N ASP A 85 -3.50 0.86 -7.35
CA ASP A 85 -2.84 2.03 -6.75
C ASP A 85 -3.50 2.47 -5.43
N PHE A 86 -4.84 2.37 -5.35
CA PHE A 86 -5.62 2.73 -4.17
C PHE A 86 -6.66 1.67 -3.84
N ILE A 87 -6.98 1.55 -2.55
CA ILE A 87 -8.03 0.67 -2.03
C ILE A 87 -8.82 1.37 -0.93
N TRP A 88 -10.09 0.98 -0.75
CA TRP A 88 -10.85 1.32 0.42
C TRP A 88 -10.58 0.30 1.53
N VAL A 89 -10.36 0.80 2.75
CA VAL A 89 -10.21 -0.01 3.96
C VAL A 89 -11.16 0.54 5.01
N ASP A 90 -12.25 -0.12 5.28
CA ASP A 90 -13.24 0.30 6.27
C ASP A 90 -13.87 -0.90 6.99
N GLN A 91 -14.95 -0.67 7.74
CA GLN A 91 -15.63 -1.71 8.50
C GLN A 91 -16.27 -2.78 7.61
N SER A 92 -16.60 -2.46 6.36
CA SER A 92 -17.11 -3.44 5.38
C SER A 92 -16.02 -4.27 4.72
N GLY A 93 -14.75 -3.98 5.05
CA GLY A 93 -13.59 -4.74 4.58
C GLY A 93 -12.69 -3.96 3.63
N VAL A 94 -11.88 -4.71 2.87
CA VAL A 94 -10.95 -4.18 1.87
C VAL A 94 -11.56 -4.37 0.49
N ARG A 95 -11.60 -3.32 -0.32
CA ARG A 95 -12.15 -3.37 -1.68
C ARG A 95 -11.44 -2.41 -2.63
N ASN A 96 -11.50 -2.72 -3.91
CA ASN A 96 -10.94 -1.87 -4.94
C ASN A 96 -11.69 -0.51 -5.03
N VAL A 97 -11.00 0.49 -5.53
CA VAL A 97 -11.60 1.80 -5.86
C VAL A 97 -12.19 1.77 -7.28
N LYS A 98 -12.92 2.83 -7.63
CA LYS A 98 -13.32 3.07 -9.02
C LYS A 98 -12.23 3.88 -9.75
N PRO A 99 -12.17 3.81 -11.10
CA PRO A 99 -11.38 4.78 -11.87
C PRO A 99 -11.71 6.22 -11.46
N HIS A 100 -10.74 7.10 -11.50
CA HIS A 100 -10.89 8.52 -11.10
C HIS A 100 -11.35 8.73 -9.65
N THR A 101 -11.00 7.83 -8.74
CA THR A 101 -11.29 8.03 -7.30
C THR A 101 -10.52 9.22 -6.73
N ILE A 102 -9.26 9.39 -7.10
CA ILE A 102 -8.43 10.57 -6.77
C ILE A 102 -8.28 11.45 -8.01
N SER A 103 -7.61 10.98 -9.05
CA SER A 103 -7.27 11.80 -10.21
C SER A 103 -7.07 11.01 -11.50
N SER A 104 -6.81 9.73 -11.46
CA SER A 104 -6.41 8.93 -12.61
C SER A 104 -7.42 7.82 -12.94
N GLN A 105 -7.64 7.59 -14.23
CA GLN A 105 -8.38 6.40 -14.69
C GLN A 105 -7.74 5.09 -14.23
N PHE A 106 -6.46 5.12 -13.82
CA PHE A 106 -5.68 3.97 -13.37
C PHE A 106 -5.69 3.78 -11.86
N ASP A 107 -6.39 4.61 -11.08
CA ASP A 107 -6.45 4.50 -9.61
C ASP A 107 -6.86 3.10 -9.13
N SER A 108 -7.71 2.42 -9.91
CA SER A 108 -8.25 1.08 -9.62
C SER A 108 -7.43 -0.07 -10.20
N THR A 109 -6.26 0.18 -10.76
CA THR A 109 -5.41 -0.81 -11.42
C THR A 109 -4.00 -0.82 -10.83
N TYR A 110 -3.25 -1.91 -11.10
CA TYR A 110 -1.81 -1.93 -10.81
C TYR A 110 -1.11 -0.96 -11.74
N SER A 111 -0.71 0.20 -11.22
CA SER A 111 -0.18 1.31 -12.02
C SER A 111 0.97 2.02 -11.31
N TYR A 112 1.11 3.31 -11.51
CA TYR A 112 2.27 4.11 -11.12
C TYR A 112 2.63 4.03 -9.63
N ASN A 113 1.63 4.02 -8.73
CA ASN A 113 1.89 3.88 -7.30
C ASN A 113 2.21 2.42 -6.94
N ALA A 114 1.37 1.49 -7.37
CA ALA A 114 1.50 0.07 -7.04
C ALA A 114 2.80 -0.55 -7.58
N CYS A 115 3.37 -0.04 -8.67
CA CYS A 115 4.67 -0.49 -9.21
C CYS A 115 5.83 -0.41 -8.21
N ARG A 116 5.70 0.38 -7.14
CA ARG A 116 6.69 0.47 -6.06
C ARG A 116 6.58 -0.66 -5.02
N LEU A 117 5.45 -1.37 -5.00
CA LEU A 117 5.20 -2.42 -4.00
C LEU A 117 6.26 -3.53 -3.99
N PRO A 118 6.67 -4.12 -5.13
CA PRO A 118 7.69 -5.16 -5.11
C PRO A 118 8.97 -4.71 -4.39
N TYR A 119 9.45 -3.51 -4.70
CA TYR A 119 10.64 -2.96 -4.04
C TYR A 119 10.41 -2.75 -2.54
N ASN A 120 9.29 -2.15 -2.14
CA ASN A 120 8.99 -1.89 -0.74
C ASN A 120 8.90 -3.17 0.09
N LEU A 121 8.29 -4.22 -0.48
CA LEU A 121 8.10 -5.51 0.18
C LEU A 121 9.40 -6.31 0.30
N THR A 122 10.33 -6.21 -0.69
CA THR A 122 11.65 -6.87 -0.60
C THR A 122 12.50 -6.36 0.55
N GLN A 123 12.21 -5.16 1.08
CA GLN A 123 12.97 -4.57 2.19
C GLN A 123 12.60 -5.17 3.56
N SER A 124 11.61 -6.04 3.63
CA SER A 124 11.12 -6.63 4.89
C SER A 124 11.11 -8.16 4.83
N ASN A 125 11.50 -8.78 5.94
CA ASN A 125 11.39 -10.23 6.15
C ASN A 125 10.04 -10.64 6.79
N ASP A 126 9.09 -9.73 6.92
CA ASP A 126 7.75 -10.04 7.42
C ASP A 126 7.04 -11.03 6.51
N GLU A 127 6.39 -12.04 7.11
CA GLU A 127 5.76 -13.14 6.35
C GLU A 127 4.65 -12.66 5.41
N LYS A 128 3.84 -11.65 5.82
CA LYS A 128 2.80 -11.08 4.96
C LYS A 128 3.42 -10.37 3.76
N SER A 129 4.50 -9.60 3.99
CA SER A 129 5.28 -8.97 2.92
C SER A 129 5.76 -10.00 1.89
N GLN A 130 6.30 -11.11 2.37
CA GLN A 130 6.82 -12.16 1.49
C GLN A 130 5.72 -12.88 0.71
N ARG A 131 4.56 -13.17 1.34
CA ARG A 131 3.42 -13.79 0.64
C ARG A 131 2.86 -12.90 -0.46
N VAL A 132 2.67 -11.59 -0.18
CA VAL A 132 2.19 -10.62 -1.18
C VAL A 132 3.21 -10.46 -2.31
N LEU A 133 4.49 -10.36 -1.98
CA LEU A 133 5.58 -10.24 -2.94
C LEU A 133 5.64 -11.47 -3.86
N SER A 134 5.59 -12.68 -3.29
CA SER A 134 5.63 -13.93 -4.06
C SER A 134 4.51 -13.94 -5.11
N LYS A 135 3.28 -13.63 -4.72
CA LYS A 135 2.14 -13.62 -5.64
C LYS A 135 2.29 -12.61 -6.78
N LEU A 136 2.82 -11.41 -6.49
CA LEU A 136 3.13 -10.41 -7.51
C LEU A 136 4.23 -10.90 -8.47
N LEU A 137 5.29 -11.50 -7.94
CA LEU A 137 6.40 -12.01 -8.75
C LEU A 137 5.97 -13.19 -9.62
N ASP A 138 5.15 -14.11 -9.11
CA ASP A 138 4.60 -15.22 -9.87
C ASP A 138 3.83 -14.74 -11.10
N PHE A 139 3.00 -13.72 -10.96
CA PHE A 139 2.31 -13.08 -12.07
C PHE A 139 3.31 -12.53 -13.11
N PHE A 140 4.29 -11.73 -12.68
CA PHE A 140 5.26 -11.13 -13.60
C PHE A 140 6.14 -12.16 -14.31
N MET A 141 6.53 -13.22 -13.61
CA MET A 141 7.31 -14.30 -14.20
C MET A 141 6.49 -15.05 -15.26
N THR A 142 5.21 -15.32 -15.01
CA THR A 142 4.31 -15.93 -15.97
C THR A 142 4.15 -15.08 -17.23
N GLN A 143 3.98 -13.75 -17.08
CA GLN A 143 3.89 -12.83 -18.20
C GLN A 143 5.18 -12.75 -19.02
N LYS A 144 6.34 -12.81 -18.37
CA LYS A 144 7.65 -12.84 -19.04
C LYS A 144 7.80 -14.07 -19.93
N ILE A 145 7.39 -15.22 -19.44
CA ILE A 145 7.47 -16.50 -20.19
C ILE A 145 6.53 -16.46 -21.41
N SER A 146 5.36 -15.85 -21.29
CA SER A 146 4.37 -15.71 -22.36
C SER A 146 4.72 -14.65 -23.41
N GLY A 147 5.81 -13.90 -23.25
CA GLY A 147 6.21 -12.82 -24.17
C GLY A 147 5.41 -11.52 -24.06
N GLN A 148 4.44 -11.45 -23.14
CA GLN A 148 3.54 -10.28 -22.98
C GLN A 148 4.13 -9.15 -22.13
N PHE A 149 5.36 -9.30 -21.65
CA PHE A 149 5.99 -8.35 -20.71
C PHE A 149 6.21 -6.93 -21.27
N GLN A 150 6.27 -6.76 -22.59
CA GLN A 150 6.54 -5.45 -23.20
C GLN A 150 5.40 -4.43 -23.01
N SER A 151 4.14 -4.87 -22.93
CA SER A 151 3.02 -3.95 -22.73
C SER A 151 2.99 -3.31 -21.33
N TRP A 152 3.48 -4.05 -20.32
CA TRP A 152 3.52 -3.60 -18.92
C TRP A 152 4.63 -2.58 -18.64
N ARG A 153 5.80 -2.70 -19.29
CA ARG A 153 6.88 -1.71 -19.20
C ARG A 153 6.42 -0.30 -19.56
N ASN A 154 5.51 -0.20 -20.50
CA ASN A 154 5.01 1.08 -20.99
C ASN A 154 4.06 1.78 -19.99
N HIS A 155 3.44 1.05 -19.05
CA HIS A 155 2.54 1.61 -18.04
C HIS A 155 3.26 1.99 -16.73
N CYS A 156 4.21 1.18 -16.28
CA CYS A 156 4.92 1.41 -15.02
C CYS A 156 6.13 2.34 -15.15
N PHE A 157 6.73 2.50 -16.34
CA PHE A 157 8.01 3.19 -16.52
C PHE A 157 7.99 4.34 -17.54
N LYS A 158 6.84 4.73 -18.06
CA LYS A 158 6.74 6.00 -18.79
C LYS A 158 6.75 7.15 -17.79
N ARG A 159 7.88 7.87 -17.83
CA ARG A 159 7.99 9.21 -17.25
C ARG A 159 7.25 10.20 -18.11
#